data_e81a05c3c6615327e0915ab6bea0e45f
#
_entry.id   e81a05c3c6615327e0915ab6bea0e45f
#
_cell.length_a   1.000
_cell.length_b   1.000
_cell.length_c   1.000
_cell.angle_alpha   90.00
_cell.angle_beta   90.00
_cell.angle_gamma   90.00
#
_symmetry.space_group_name_H-M   'P 1'
#
loop_
_entity.id
_entity.type
_entity.pdbx_description
1 polymer ?
#
loop_
_entity_poly.entity_id
_entity_poly.type
_entity_poly.pdbx_seq_one_letter_code
_entity_poly.pdbx_strand_id
1 'polypeptide(L)'
;MRQRYIFWFWVPLFASWLLMSAEGPLISAAINRLPEEVIMLAAMGIVTSLSVTIESPIINLLATSTALVRDHDSYLLMRRFTIQWCLALTLVATLVAYTSLFDLIVYQWLDVPDAIAEWVRPGMKIMVFWTAAIGWRRFLQGIMIRNKQTRFIAYGTVVRLIASGGTVIALALWGQWPGVIIGSLGLLTGVVAEAIYATI
;
A
#
# COMPACT_ATOMS: atom_id res chain seq x y z
N MET A 1 5.20 33.33 8.25
CA MET A 1 4.36 32.32 8.97
C MET A 1 4.96 32.07 10.35
N ARG A 2 4.13 31.89 11.40
CA ARG A 2 4.65 31.55 12.74
C ARG A 2 5.10 30.09 12.76
N GLN A 3 6.30 29.78 13.28
CA GLN A 3 6.84 28.42 13.40
C GLN A 3 5.86 27.43 14.06
N ARG A 4 5.11 27.91 15.07
CA ARG A 4 4.05 27.13 15.74
C ARG A 4 2.96 26.64 14.76
N TYR A 5 2.61 27.42 13.75
CA TYR A 5 1.63 27.01 12.73
C TYR A 5 2.18 25.89 11.85
N ILE A 6 3.44 26.01 11.41
CA ILE A 6 4.12 25.00 10.60
C ILE A 6 4.20 23.69 11.39
N PHE A 7 4.58 23.75 12.66
CA PHE A 7 4.68 22.60 13.54
C PHE A 7 3.33 21.84 13.65
N TRP A 8 2.25 22.53 14.00
CA TRP A 8 0.93 21.90 14.15
C TRP A 8 0.33 21.39 12.83
N PHE A 9 0.71 21.96 11.70
CA PHE A 9 0.37 21.46 10.38
C PHE A 9 1.14 20.15 10.05
N TRP A 10 2.39 20.08 10.45
CA TRP A 10 3.29 18.97 10.16
C TRP A 10 3.10 17.77 11.09
N VAL A 11 2.77 17.96 12.36
CA VAL A 11 2.62 16.88 13.36
C VAL A 11 1.68 15.74 12.92
N PRO A 12 0.48 15.98 12.37
CA PRO A 12 -0.39 14.90 11.91
C PRO A 12 0.22 14.08 10.76
N LEU A 13 0.96 14.74 9.86
CA LEU A 13 1.65 14.06 8.76
C LEU A 13 2.78 13.17 9.28
N PHE A 14 3.56 13.68 10.20
CA PHE A 14 4.63 12.92 10.86
C PHE A 14 4.07 11.73 11.65
N ALA A 15 3.01 11.93 12.43
CA ALA A 15 2.33 10.85 13.14
C ALA A 15 1.82 9.76 12.17
N SER A 16 1.25 10.17 11.04
CA SER A 16 0.82 9.25 9.98
C SER A 16 1.99 8.39 9.45
N TRP A 17 3.16 8.98 9.20
CA TRP A 17 4.34 8.25 8.77
C TRP A 17 4.85 7.26 9.82
N LEU A 18 4.89 7.65 11.10
CA LEU A 18 5.28 6.76 12.21
C LEU A 18 4.32 5.56 12.31
N LEU A 19 3.02 5.81 12.23
CA LEU A 19 2.02 4.76 12.27
C LEU A 19 2.14 3.80 11.08
N MET A 20 2.39 4.32 9.87
CA MET A 20 2.64 3.47 8.69
C MET A 20 3.89 2.61 8.86
N SER A 21 4.95 3.14 9.49
CA SER A 21 6.18 2.37 9.73
C SER A 21 5.95 1.19 10.69
N ALA A 22 4.96 1.26 11.57
CA ALA A 22 4.63 0.18 12.50
C ALA A 22 3.91 -1.01 11.83
N GLU A 23 3.31 -0.81 10.64
CA GLU A 23 2.54 -1.85 9.95
C GLU A 23 3.42 -3.04 9.53
N GLY A 24 4.59 -2.79 8.96
CA GLY A 24 5.54 -3.84 8.55
C GLY A 24 5.96 -4.75 9.70
N PRO A 25 6.51 -4.22 10.80
CA PRO A 25 6.84 -5.00 11.99
C PRO A 25 5.67 -5.78 12.58
N LEU A 26 4.45 -5.22 12.56
CA LEU A 26 3.25 -5.88 13.06
C LEU A 26 2.90 -7.12 12.22
N ILE A 27 2.92 -6.99 10.89
CA ILE A 27 2.69 -8.11 9.96
C ILE A 27 3.77 -9.16 10.11
N SER A 28 5.05 -8.75 10.16
CA SER A 28 6.18 -9.67 10.35
C SER A 28 6.08 -10.44 11.67
N ALA A 29 5.69 -9.76 12.75
CA ALA A 29 5.49 -10.40 14.05
C ALA A 29 4.35 -11.43 14.05
N ALA A 30 3.32 -11.21 13.23
CA ALA A 30 2.25 -12.19 13.05
C ALA A 30 2.72 -13.39 12.22
N ILE A 31 3.43 -13.17 11.12
CA ILE A 31 3.97 -14.23 10.26
C ILE A 31 4.97 -15.10 11.02
N ASN A 32 5.81 -14.52 11.87
CA ASN A 32 6.77 -15.23 12.73
C ASN A 32 6.14 -16.23 13.72
N ARG A 33 4.84 -16.22 13.88
CA ARG A 33 4.10 -17.17 14.75
C ARG A 33 3.39 -18.28 13.97
N LEU A 34 3.56 -18.28 12.64
CA LEU A 34 2.93 -19.23 11.73
C LEU A 34 3.95 -20.27 11.24
N PRO A 35 3.48 -21.43 10.72
CA PRO A 35 4.37 -22.42 10.12
C PRO A 35 5.21 -21.84 8.97
N GLU A 36 6.41 -22.40 8.79
CA GLU A 36 7.34 -21.99 7.71
C GLU A 36 7.69 -20.49 7.73
N GLU A 37 7.81 -19.89 8.90
CA GLU A 37 8.01 -18.48 9.13
C GLU A 37 9.09 -17.83 8.25
N VAL A 38 10.24 -18.50 8.11
CA VAL A 38 11.39 -17.97 7.35
C VAL A 38 11.05 -17.86 5.86
N ILE A 39 10.42 -18.90 5.28
CA ILE A 39 10.00 -18.92 3.88
C ILE A 39 8.92 -17.86 3.64
N MET A 40 7.93 -17.80 4.53
CA MET A 40 6.81 -16.86 4.42
C MET A 40 7.25 -15.40 4.56
N LEU A 41 8.20 -15.09 5.45
CA LEU A 41 8.77 -13.75 5.58
C LEU A 41 9.61 -13.37 4.37
N ALA A 42 10.43 -14.30 3.86
CA ALA A 42 11.20 -14.06 2.65
C ALA A 42 10.30 -13.78 1.44
N ALA A 43 9.26 -14.63 1.24
CA ALA A 43 8.27 -14.43 0.20
C ALA A 43 7.53 -13.08 0.34
N MET A 44 7.12 -12.71 1.57
CA MET A 44 6.46 -11.44 1.85
C MET A 44 7.38 -10.24 1.55
N GLY A 45 8.66 -10.36 1.85
CA GLY A 45 9.67 -9.35 1.53
C GLY A 45 9.78 -9.11 0.02
N ILE A 46 9.79 -10.17 -0.79
CA ILE A 46 9.82 -10.07 -2.26
C ILE A 46 8.52 -9.49 -2.80
N VAL A 47 7.36 -9.97 -2.32
CA VAL A 47 6.03 -9.45 -2.72
C VAL A 47 5.94 -7.95 -2.47
N THR A 48 6.33 -7.48 -1.29
CA THR A 48 6.28 -6.06 -0.96
C THR A 48 7.28 -5.25 -1.78
N SER A 49 8.49 -5.73 -1.99
CA SER A 49 9.52 -5.03 -2.78
C SER A 49 9.10 -4.87 -4.24
N LEU A 50 8.56 -5.93 -4.87
CA LEU A 50 8.06 -5.86 -6.26
C LEU A 50 6.84 -4.95 -6.36
N SER A 51 5.90 -5.04 -5.41
CA SER A 51 4.70 -4.18 -5.40
C SER A 51 5.07 -2.71 -5.24
N VAL A 52 5.97 -2.37 -4.31
CA VAL A 52 6.47 -1.00 -4.11
C VAL A 52 7.22 -0.48 -5.34
N THR A 53 7.98 -1.34 -6.02
CA THR A 53 8.67 -0.97 -7.27
C THR A 53 7.67 -0.60 -8.37
N ILE A 54 6.62 -1.42 -8.56
CA ILE A 54 5.58 -1.16 -9.56
C ILE A 54 4.80 0.13 -9.22
N GLU A 55 4.51 0.38 -7.93
CA GLU A 55 3.75 1.56 -7.51
C GLU A 55 4.59 2.84 -7.38
N SER A 56 5.91 2.76 -7.44
CA SER A 56 6.80 3.91 -7.21
C SER A 56 6.41 5.19 -7.97
N PRO A 57 5.90 5.14 -9.23
CA PRO A 57 5.43 6.33 -9.93
C PRO A 57 4.21 6.99 -9.29
N ILE A 58 3.38 6.24 -8.55
CA ILE A 58 2.17 6.73 -7.89
C ILE A 58 2.48 7.58 -6.65
N ILE A 59 3.62 7.37 -6.02
CA ILE A 59 4.01 8.08 -4.79
C ILE A 59 3.97 9.60 -5.00
N ASN A 60 4.35 10.06 -6.17
CA ASN A 60 4.37 11.48 -6.53
C ASN A 60 2.97 12.10 -6.72
N LEU A 61 1.91 11.30 -6.84
CA LEU A 61 0.54 11.84 -6.98
C LEU A 61 0.13 12.72 -5.79
N LEU A 62 0.63 12.44 -4.60
CA LEU A 62 0.38 13.29 -3.43
C LEU A 62 0.90 14.70 -3.62
N ALA A 63 2.16 14.84 -4.02
CA ALA A 63 2.78 16.15 -4.27
C ALA A 63 2.14 16.86 -5.47
N THR A 64 1.88 16.10 -6.54
CA THR A 64 1.28 16.62 -7.77
C THR A 64 -0.14 17.12 -7.54
N SER A 65 -1.00 16.38 -6.83
CA SER A 65 -2.36 16.81 -6.52
C SER A 65 -2.38 17.99 -5.55
N THR A 66 -1.46 18.04 -4.58
CA THR A 66 -1.31 19.20 -3.69
C THR A 66 -0.95 20.48 -4.46
N ALA A 67 -0.11 20.37 -5.48
CA ALA A 67 0.35 21.53 -6.26
C ALA A 67 -0.66 21.99 -7.31
N LEU A 68 -1.27 21.03 -8.03
CA LEU A 68 -2.02 21.30 -9.26
C LEU A 68 -3.53 21.47 -9.05
N VAL A 69 -4.15 20.81 -8.05
CA VAL A 69 -5.61 20.92 -7.82
C VAL A 69 -5.93 22.25 -7.18
N ARG A 70 -6.40 23.24 -7.95
CA ARG A 70 -6.72 24.60 -7.48
C ARG A 70 -8.20 24.92 -7.47
N ASP A 71 -8.93 24.35 -8.41
CA ASP A 71 -10.35 24.56 -8.69
C ASP A 71 -11.00 23.25 -9.15
N HIS A 72 -12.30 23.31 -9.46
CA HIS A 72 -13.06 22.15 -9.88
C HIS A 72 -12.55 21.53 -11.19
N ASP A 73 -12.13 22.36 -12.14
CA ASP A 73 -11.68 21.87 -13.45
C ASP A 73 -10.33 21.14 -13.33
N SER A 74 -9.39 21.72 -12.59
CA SER A 74 -8.11 21.06 -12.27
C SER A 74 -8.29 19.78 -11.45
N TYR A 75 -9.30 19.74 -10.56
CA TYR A 75 -9.66 18.50 -9.85
C TYR A 75 -10.14 17.42 -10.81
N LEU A 76 -11.05 17.72 -11.73
CA LEU A 76 -11.56 16.75 -12.69
C LEU A 76 -10.46 16.22 -13.61
N LEU A 77 -9.57 17.09 -14.06
CA LEU A 77 -8.43 16.73 -14.90
C LEU A 77 -7.46 15.81 -14.14
N MET A 78 -7.10 16.19 -12.92
CA MET A 78 -6.19 15.43 -12.08
C MET A 78 -6.79 14.06 -11.66
N ARG A 79 -8.10 14.02 -11.40
CA ARG A 79 -8.82 12.77 -11.13
C ARG A 79 -8.77 11.81 -12.32
N ARG A 80 -9.01 12.31 -13.56
CA ARG A 80 -8.91 11.49 -14.78
C ARG A 80 -7.50 10.94 -14.96
N PHE A 81 -6.51 11.79 -14.82
CA PHE A 81 -5.11 11.39 -14.87
C PHE A 81 -4.78 10.31 -13.83
N THR A 82 -5.21 10.50 -12.59
CA THR A 82 -5.01 9.53 -11.50
C THR A 82 -5.63 8.16 -11.84
N ILE A 83 -6.88 8.15 -12.33
CA ILE A 83 -7.57 6.90 -12.71
C ILE A 83 -6.82 6.19 -13.84
N GLN A 84 -6.45 6.92 -14.90
CA GLN A 84 -5.70 6.35 -16.03
C GLN A 84 -4.36 5.76 -15.57
N TRP A 85 -3.64 6.48 -14.72
CA TRP A 85 -2.35 6.05 -14.19
C TRP A 85 -2.47 4.83 -13.27
N CYS A 86 -3.48 4.82 -12.38
CA CYS A 86 -3.80 3.66 -11.55
C CYS A 86 -4.15 2.43 -12.39
N LEU A 87 -4.97 2.59 -13.44
CA LEU A 87 -5.32 1.50 -14.36
C LEU A 87 -4.10 0.95 -15.10
N ALA A 88 -3.24 1.84 -15.62
CA ALA A 88 -2.03 1.42 -16.32
C ALA A 88 -1.08 0.61 -15.40
N LEU A 89 -0.84 1.08 -14.19
CA LEU A 89 0.03 0.37 -13.25
C LEU A 89 -0.61 -0.89 -12.66
N THR A 90 -1.93 -0.92 -12.47
CA THR A 90 -2.64 -2.15 -12.11
C THR A 90 -2.54 -3.19 -13.24
N LEU A 91 -2.60 -2.76 -14.51
CA LEU A 91 -2.35 -3.63 -15.66
C LEU A 91 -0.92 -4.19 -15.63
N VAL A 92 0.09 -3.36 -15.38
CA VAL A 92 1.48 -3.82 -15.21
C VAL A 92 1.59 -4.84 -14.08
N ALA A 93 1.01 -4.56 -12.91
CA ALA A 93 1.00 -5.48 -11.78
C ALA A 93 0.31 -6.82 -12.14
N THR A 94 -0.80 -6.76 -12.90
CA THR A 94 -1.50 -7.95 -13.39
C THR A 94 -0.64 -8.74 -14.35
N LEU A 95 0.00 -8.09 -15.32
CA LEU A 95 0.91 -8.75 -16.26
C LEU A 95 2.05 -9.44 -15.51
N VAL A 96 2.67 -8.78 -14.54
CA VAL A 96 3.74 -9.39 -13.73
C VAL A 96 3.20 -10.58 -12.94
N ALA A 97 2.06 -10.47 -12.26
CA ALA A 97 1.55 -11.54 -11.38
C ALA A 97 1.01 -12.76 -12.13
N TYR A 98 0.45 -12.59 -13.35
CA TYR A 98 -0.29 -13.65 -14.06
C TYR A 98 0.39 -14.19 -15.31
N THR A 99 1.46 -13.59 -15.80
CA THR A 99 2.18 -14.04 -17.01
C THR A 99 3.56 -14.62 -16.70
N SER A 100 4.26 -15.05 -17.74
CA SER A 100 5.65 -15.51 -17.65
C SER A 100 6.65 -14.41 -17.28
N LEU A 101 6.21 -13.14 -17.24
CA LEU A 101 7.04 -12.05 -16.71
C LEU A 101 7.41 -12.27 -15.25
N PHE A 102 6.54 -12.92 -14.48
CA PHE A 102 6.86 -13.34 -13.12
C PHE A 102 8.07 -14.26 -13.08
N ASP A 103 8.07 -15.27 -13.96
CA ASP A 103 9.14 -16.27 -14.00
C ASP A 103 10.47 -15.63 -14.42
N LEU A 104 10.44 -14.71 -15.38
CA LEU A 104 11.61 -13.94 -15.80
C LEU A 104 12.17 -13.09 -14.63
N ILE A 105 11.30 -12.40 -13.89
CA ILE A 105 11.73 -11.49 -12.82
C ILE A 105 12.19 -12.29 -11.60
N VAL A 106 11.38 -13.24 -11.13
CA VAL A 106 11.60 -13.90 -9.84
C VAL A 106 12.65 -15.01 -9.95
N TYR A 107 12.57 -15.84 -10.98
CA TYR A 107 13.52 -16.97 -11.12
C TYR A 107 14.81 -16.58 -11.85
N GLN A 108 14.73 -15.78 -12.94
CA GLN A 108 15.93 -15.51 -13.74
C GLN A 108 16.71 -14.27 -13.28
N TRP A 109 16.03 -13.18 -12.89
CA TRP A 109 16.71 -11.94 -12.49
C TRP A 109 17.04 -11.89 -11.01
N LEU A 110 16.12 -12.35 -10.16
CA LEU A 110 16.29 -12.33 -8.70
C LEU A 110 16.87 -13.64 -8.15
N ASP A 111 16.92 -14.70 -8.96
CA ASP A 111 17.44 -16.02 -8.60
C ASP A 111 16.85 -16.55 -7.27
N VAL A 112 15.51 -16.40 -7.13
CA VAL A 112 14.80 -16.77 -5.91
C VAL A 112 14.64 -18.29 -5.86
N PRO A 113 14.99 -18.96 -4.73
CA PRO A 113 14.75 -20.40 -4.56
C PRO A 113 13.29 -20.80 -4.75
N ASP A 114 13.04 -21.95 -5.38
CA ASP A 114 11.69 -22.46 -5.71
C ASP A 114 10.76 -22.47 -4.49
N ALA A 115 11.25 -22.90 -3.34
CA ALA A 115 10.48 -22.97 -2.10
C ALA A 115 9.91 -21.60 -1.64
N ILE A 116 10.56 -20.49 -2.01
CA ILE A 116 10.08 -19.13 -1.72
C ILE A 116 9.24 -18.62 -2.87
N ALA A 117 9.69 -18.83 -4.11
CA ALA A 117 9.04 -18.30 -5.32
C ALA A 117 7.59 -18.80 -5.48
N GLU A 118 7.30 -20.04 -5.08
CA GLU A 118 5.95 -20.61 -5.08
C GLU A 118 4.96 -19.75 -4.27
N TRP A 119 5.42 -19.15 -3.19
CA TRP A 119 4.60 -18.31 -2.32
C TRP A 119 4.55 -16.84 -2.76
N VAL A 120 5.55 -16.37 -3.51
CA VAL A 120 5.58 -14.99 -4.02
C VAL A 120 4.43 -14.74 -5.02
N ARG A 121 4.17 -15.70 -5.93
CA ARG A 121 3.13 -15.53 -6.96
C ARG A 121 1.72 -15.35 -6.39
N PRO A 122 1.22 -16.15 -5.44
CA PRO A 122 -0.06 -15.91 -4.77
C PRO A 122 -0.14 -14.56 -4.07
N GLY A 123 0.93 -14.16 -3.36
CA GLY A 123 1.01 -12.84 -2.71
C GLY A 123 0.90 -11.69 -3.71
N MET A 124 1.63 -11.76 -4.83
CA MET A 124 1.55 -10.76 -5.91
C MET A 124 0.15 -10.65 -6.52
N LYS A 125 -0.56 -11.77 -6.70
CA LYS A 125 -1.94 -11.76 -7.22
C LYS A 125 -2.90 -10.99 -6.32
N ILE A 126 -2.73 -11.08 -5.01
CA ILE A 126 -3.51 -10.31 -4.04
C ILE A 126 -3.15 -8.82 -4.13
N MET A 127 -1.86 -8.52 -4.25
CA MET A 127 -1.35 -7.15 -4.27
C MET A 127 -1.65 -6.37 -5.56
N VAL A 128 -2.20 -7.00 -6.60
CA VAL A 128 -2.59 -6.31 -7.86
C VAL A 128 -3.48 -5.08 -7.60
N PHE A 129 -4.48 -5.21 -6.71
CA PHE A 129 -5.41 -4.12 -6.39
C PHE A 129 -4.83 -3.05 -5.46
N TRP A 130 -3.73 -3.36 -4.80
CA TRP A 130 -3.07 -2.46 -3.85
C TRP A 130 -2.57 -1.18 -4.52
N THR A 131 -2.05 -1.29 -5.74
CA THR A 131 -1.56 -0.17 -6.56
C THR A 131 -2.68 0.87 -6.82
N ALA A 132 -3.87 0.43 -7.23
CA ALA A 132 -5.00 1.33 -7.49
C ALA A 132 -5.48 2.02 -6.20
N ALA A 133 -5.57 1.28 -5.10
CA ALA A 133 -5.99 1.81 -3.80
C ALA A 133 -5.00 2.86 -3.27
N ILE A 134 -3.69 2.61 -3.39
CA ILE A 134 -2.66 3.59 -3.01
C ILE A 134 -2.73 4.85 -3.88
N GLY A 135 -2.85 4.71 -5.20
CA GLY A 135 -2.92 5.87 -6.08
C GLY A 135 -4.11 6.76 -5.79
N TRP A 136 -5.29 6.17 -5.61
CA TRP A 136 -6.49 6.89 -5.24
C TRP A 136 -6.36 7.61 -3.90
N ARG A 137 -5.87 6.91 -2.89
CA ARG A 137 -5.58 7.49 -1.57
C ARG A 137 -4.60 8.65 -1.66
N ARG A 138 -3.47 8.51 -2.37
CA ARG A 138 -2.46 9.56 -2.52
C ARG A 138 -3.02 10.82 -3.19
N PHE A 139 -3.85 10.65 -4.20
CA PHE A 139 -4.55 11.76 -4.84
C PHE A 139 -5.40 12.54 -3.84
N LEU A 140 -6.26 11.87 -3.07
CA LEU A 140 -7.13 12.51 -2.09
C LEU A 140 -6.36 13.14 -0.93
N GLN A 141 -5.32 12.47 -0.43
CA GLN A 141 -4.44 13.03 0.61
C GLN A 141 -3.77 14.33 0.14
N GLY A 142 -3.36 14.44 -1.12
CA GLY A 142 -2.83 15.68 -1.67
C GLY A 142 -3.84 16.83 -1.64
N ILE A 143 -5.12 16.54 -1.91
CA ILE A 143 -6.21 17.52 -1.79
C ILE A 143 -6.43 17.94 -0.33
N MET A 144 -6.41 16.97 0.60
CA MET A 144 -6.53 17.26 2.05
C MET A 144 -5.39 18.15 2.53
N ILE A 145 -4.15 17.90 2.09
CA ILE A 145 -2.98 18.75 2.44
C ILE A 145 -3.21 20.16 1.92
N ARG A 146 -3.63 20.31 0.67
CA ARG A 146 -3.90 21.62 0.09
C ARG A 146 -4.95 22.40 0.86
N ASN A 147 -6.01 21.73 1.29
CA ASN A 147 -7.10 22.32 2.07
C ASN A 147 -6.76 22.44 3.59
N LYS A 148 -5.50 22.21 3.99
CA LYS A 148 -5.03 22.26 5.39
C LYS A 148 -5.74 21.26 6.32
N GLN A 149 -6.24 20.18 5.78
CA GLN A 149 -6.98 19.15 6.49
C GLN A 149 -6.09 17.93 6.86
N THR A 150 -4.87 18.17 7.29
CA THR A 150 -3.86 17.13 7.58
C THR A 150 -4.26 16.16 8.69
N ARG A 151 -5.17 16.55 9.57
CA ARG A 151 -5.69 15.68 10.65
C ARG A 151 -6.44 14.46 10.09
N PHE A 152 -7.18 14.62 9.00
CA PHE A 152 -7.91 13.51 8.38
C PHE A 152 -6.95 12.46 7.80
N ILE A 153 -5.76 12.85 7.37
CA ILE A 153 -4.72 11.92 6.93
C ILE A 153 -4.29 11.01 8.08
N ALA A 154 -4.04 11.60 9.26
CA ALA A 154 -3.66 10.82 10.45
C ALA A 154 -4.79 9.85 10.86
N TYR A 155 -6.04 10.28 10.84
CA TYR A 155 -7.19 9.41 11.13
C TYR A 155 -7.32 8.28 10.10
N GLY A 156 -7.12 8.57 8.80
CA GLY A 156 -7.09 7.56 7.76
C GLY A 156 -6.03 6.49 8.01
N THR A 157 -4.84 6.90 8.47
CA THR A 157 -3.78 5.95 8.82
C THR A 157 -4.13 5.08 10.04
N VAL A 158 -4.86 5.61 11.03
CA VAL A 158 -5.39 4.82 12.15
C VAL A 158 -6.39 3.78 11.64
N VAL A 159 -7.32 4.17 10.76
CA VAL A 159 -8.27 3.24 10.11
C VAL A 159 -7.52 2.13 9.37
N ARG A 160 -6.48 2.48 8.63
CA ARG A 160 -5.60 1.52 7.95
C ARG A 160 -5.00 0.50 8.91
N LEU A 161 -4.39 0.96 10.00
CA LEU A 161 -3.75 0.06 10.97
C LEU A 161 -4.76 -0.87 11.66
N ILE A 162 -5.94 -0.37 12.00
CA ILE A 162 -7.01 -1.19 12.57
C ILE A 162 -7.48 -2.24 11.58
N ALA A 163 -7.69 -1.87 10.31
CA ALA A 163 -8.13 -2.79 9.26
C ALA A 163 -7.05 -3.83 8.94
N SER A 164 -5.80 -3.39 8.73
CA SER A 164 -4.66 -4.26 8.46
C SER A 164 -4.39 -5.22 9.62
N GLY A 165 -4.22 -4.69 10.83
CA GLY A 165 -3.96 -5.48 12.05
C GLY A 165 -5.11 -6.42 12.39
N GLY A 166 -6.36 -5.96 12.27
CA GLY A 166 -7.55 -6.77 12.48
C GLY A 166 -7.63 -7.94 11.51
N THR A 167 -7.37 -7.70 10.22
CA THR A 167 -7.34 -8.75 9.19
C THR A 167 -6.24 -9.78 9.47
N VAL A 168 -5.03 -9.31 9.77
CA VAL A 168 -3.88 -10.18 10.05
C VAL A 168 -4.14 -11.04 11.28
N ILE A 169 -4.65 -10.45 12.38
CA ILE A 169 -4.95 -11.18 13.61
C ILE A 169 -6.08 -12.19 13.39
N ALA A 170 -7.17 -11.79 12.73
CA ALA A 170 -8.29 -12.67 12.46
C ALA A 170 -7.89 -13.89 11.62
N LEU A 171 -7.13 -13.68 10.54
CA LEU A 171 -6.69 -14.78 9.68
C LEU A 171 -5.62 -15.65 10.34
N ALA A 172 -4.72 -15.08 11.15
CA ALA A 172 -3.73 -15.84 11.90
C ALA A 172 -4.36 -16.73 12.96
N LEU A 173 -5.41 -16.23 13.64
CA LEU A 173 -6.18 -17.03 14.62
C LEU A 173 -7.01 -18.13 13.95
N TRP A 174 -7.45 -17.91 12.70
CA TRP A 174 -8.15 -18.96 11.94
C TRP A 174 -7.20 -20.11 11.53
N GLY A 175 -5.90 -19.85 11.39
CA GLY A 175 -4.86 -20.88 11.24
C GLY A 175 -4.85 -21.67 9.94
N GLN A 176 -5.63 -21.27 8.92
CA GLN A 176 -5.77 -22.01 7.65
C GLN A 176 -4.98 -21.43 6.50
N TRP A 177 -4.40 -20.23 6.66
CA TRP A 177 -3.78 -19.48 5.57
C TRP A 177 -2.27 -19.35 5.74
N PRO A 178 -1.50 -19.47 4.64
CA PRO A 178 -0.07 -19.21 4.64
C PRO A 178 0.25 -17.77 5.03
N GLY A 179 1.39 -17.57 5.71
CA GLY A 179 1.78 -16.26 6.24
C GLY A 179 1.85 -15.16 5.19
N VAL A 180 2.33 -15.45 3.97
CA VAL A 180 2.38 -14.47 2.87
C VAL A 180 0.99 -14.02 2.41
N ILE A 181 0.01 -14.91 2.41
CA ILE A 181 -1.38 -14.60 2.05
C ILE A 181 -1.99 -13.68 3.12
N ILE A 182 -1.78 -14.02 4.40
CA ILE A 182 -2.23 -13.21 5.55
C ILE A 182 -1.62 -11.81 5.49
N GLY A 183 -0.31 -11.71 5.25
CA GLY A 183 0.39 -10.43 5.14
C GLY A 183 -0.10 -9.59 3.96
N SER A 184 -0.26 -10.19 2.78
CA SER A 184 -0.75 -9.51 1.58
C SER A 184 -2.19 -9.03 1.73
N LEU A 185 -3.09 -9.85 2.29
CA LEU A 185 -4.47 -9.45 2.59
C LEU A 185 -4.52 -8.35 3.65
N GLY A 186 -3.68 -8.42 4.68
CA GLY A 186 -3.58 -7.37 5.69
C GLY A 186 -3.18 -6.03 5.08
N LEU A 187 -2.14 -5.99 4.25
CA LEU A 187 -1.73 -4.76 3.55
C LEU A 187 -2.85 -4.23 2.63
N LEU A 188 -3.45 -5.11 1.83
CA LEU A 188 -4.50 -4.71 0.89
C LEU A 188 -5.71 -4.13 1.62
N THR A 189 -6.23 -4.84 2.64
CA THR A 189 -7.42 -4.39 3.40
C THR A 189 -7.15 -3.08 4.12
N GLY A 190 -5.95 -2.91 4.69
CA GLY A 190 -5.54 -1.66 5.31
C GLY A 190 -5.60 -0.47 4.35
N VAL A 191 -4.98 -0.60 3.19
CA VAL A 191 -4.95 0.49 2.18
C VAL A 191 -6.32 0.74 1.58
N VAL A 192 -7.11 -0.30 1.32
CA VAL A 192 -8.49 -0.15 0.80
C VAL A 192 -9.37 0.57 1.82
N ALA A 193 -9.29 0.20 3.10
CA ALA A 193 -10.03 0.88 4.16
C ALA A 193 -9.67 2.36 4.27
N GLU A 194 -8.36 2.69 4.18
CA GLU A 194 -7.91 4.07 4.17
C GLU A 194 -8.35 4.83 2.91
N ALA A 195 -8.36 4.18 1.74
CA ALA A 195 -8.84 4.79 0.49
C ALA A 195 -10.35 5.07 0.52
N ILE A 196 -11.13 4.16 1.09
CA ILE A 196 -12.57 4.36 1.33
C ILE A 196 -12.79 5.53 2.30
N TYR A 197 -12.10 5.53 3.43
CA TYR A 197 -12.17 6.62 4.40
C TYR A 197 -11.84 7.98 3.78
N ALA A 198 -10.81 8.04 2.94
CA ALA A 198 -10.42 9.27 2.27
C ALA A 198 -11.45 9.78 1.23
N THR A 199 -12.36 8.92 0.79
CA THR A 199 -13.39 9.25 -0.22
C THR A 199 -14.65 9.83 0.42
N ILE A 200 -14.92 9.53 1.70
CA ILE A 200 -16.07 10.00 2.48
C ILE A 200 -15.80 11.39 3.03
#